data_59f57f8a7717599a8c3931d1bc56de2c
#
_entry.id   59f57f8a7717599a8c3931d1bc56de2c
#
_cell.length_a   1.000
_cell.length_b   1.000
_cell.length_c   1.000
_cell.angle_alpha   90.00
_cell.angle_beta   90.00
_cell.angle_gamma   90.00
#
_symmetry.space_group_name_H-M   'P 1'
#
loop_
_entity.id
_entity.type
_entity.pdbx_description
1 polymer ?
#
loop_
_entity_poly.entity_id
_entity_poly.type
_entity_poly.pdbx_seq_one_letter_code
_entity_poly.pdbx_strand_id
1 'polypeptide(L)'
;MTWEKEAKDIKKREELSLKHGGEESVKIHHQKGRKTLRERLSIILDDGSFQEVGKIAGDSEYDENGKLKEFTPANFLLGFGKINKRSIVIGGEDFTMKGGSPNPSGLRKSIYTEELALKYKIPLVRLHEGGGGSVAGAGGTAKKPTVPSGDAVFSKNRFQALAKCLGTIPVATAALGPVAGLPAARLVASHFSVMTKNSQVLIAGPAVVKRALGIDITKEDLGGPNVHLKSGAVDNLAENEEDALNQIKMFLSYLPNNYLELPPKKETKDKRNRIENELLTIIPKERRKTYDVRKLLSLILDLNSFFEYGKYYGSSLITGLATLDGQPVAILANDCRIYAGAMTASASIKLRRFIDFVNTFNIPVLSFVDEPGFMIGPDSEKAGTIRHGTSAISALMQSEVPWASIIIRKVFGVAGAAHFAPDGYVLSWPSAETGTLPVEGGVAIAFKKEIENADDPEQKRRELEESLARRSSPFPRAENFSVHELIDPRDTRKKLIEWLDLIIETRKPPVDKFKTTMLP
;
A
#
# COMPACT_ATOMS: atom_id res chain seq x y z
N MET A 1 -18.37 52.42 14.18
CA MET A 1 -17.52 51.36 14.75
C MET A 1 -17.14 50.44 13.63
N THR A 2 -15.84 50.11 13.50
CA THR A 2 -15.32 49.22 12.46
C THR A 2 -14.67 47.99 13.11
N TRP A 3 -14.57 46.89 12.39
CA TRP A 3 -13.91 45.64 12.83
C TRP A 3 -12.39 45.61 12.52
N GLU A 4 -11.77 46.76 12.29
CA GLU A 4 -10.34 46.84 11.92
C GLU A 4 -9.39 46.28 12.97
N LYS A 5 -9.70 46.47 14.24
CA LYS A 5 -8.90 45.97 15.35
C LYS A 5 -8.89 44.43 15.38
N GLU A 6 -10.08 43.84 15.26
CA GLU A 6 -10.28 42.39 15.25
C GLU A 6 -9.64 41.77 13.98
N ALA A 7 -9.77 42.42 12.83
CA ALA A 7 -9.10 42.01 11.60
C ALA A 7 -7.57 42.02 11.72
N LYS A 8 -7.00 43.02 12.40
CA LYS A 8 -5.57 43.06 12.73
C LYS A 8 -5.17 41.94 13.70
N ASP A 9 -6.01 41.64 14.67
CA ASP A 9 -5.77 40.54 15.62
C ASP A 9 -5.80 39.16 14.94
N ILE A 10 -6.68 38.95 13.95
CA ILE A 10 -6.69 37.72 13.13
C ILE A 10 -5.36 37.60 12.39
N LYS A 11 -4.93 38.63 11.65
CA LYS A 11 -3.66 38.63 10.91
C LYS A 11 -2.47 38.35 11.81
N LYS A 12 -2.42 38.95 12.99
CA LYS A 12 -1.35 38.71 13.97
C LYS A 12 -1.25 37.25 14.39
N ARG A 13 -2.42 36.58 14.64
CA ARG A 13 -2.42 35.15 14.98
C ARG A 13 -2.02 34.27 13.77
N GLU A 14 -2.44 34.64 12.58
CA GLU A 14 -2.03 33.97 11.35
C GLU A 14 -0.50 34.03 11.16
N GLU A 15 0.11 35.21 11.36
CA GLU A 15 1.58 35.39 11.31
C GLU A 15 2.29 34.55 12.38
N LEU A 16 1.76 34.51 13.60
CA LEU A 16 2.31 33.68 14.68
C LEU A 16 2.21 32.19 14.34
N SER A 17 1.14 31.76 13.68
CA SER A 17 0.96 30.37 13.25
C SER A 17 1.98 29.92 12.19
N LEU A 18 2.59 30.85 11.45
CA LEU A 18 3.62 30.55 10.47
C LEU A 18 5.00 30.29 11.09
N LYS A 19 5.22 30.70 12.34
CA LYS A 19 6.54 30.61 13.01
C LYS A 19 6.87 29.21 13.52
N HIS A 20 5.98 28.22 13.37
CA HIS A 20 6.19 26.86 13.90
C HIS A 20 6.56 26.89 15.40
N GLY A 21 7.50 26.05 15.83
CA GLY A 21 8.06 26.05 17.19
C GLY A 21 9.12 27.13 17.44
N GLY A 22 9.26 28.13 16.55
CA GLY A 22 10.26 29.19 16.60
C GLY A 22 11.53 28.85 15.83
N GLU A 23 12.34 29.89 15.54
CA GLU A 23 13.53 29.80 14.68
C GLU A 23 14.54 28.76 15.18
N GLU A 24 14.80 28.69 16.47
CA GLU A 24 15.75 27.72 17.03
C GLU A 24 15.28 26.27 16.85
N SER A 25 14.00 25.99 17.10
CA SER A 25 13.43 24.66 16.91
C SER A 25 13.45 24.22 15.45
N VAL A 26 13.19 25.14 14.52
CA VAL A 26 13.30 24.91 13.08
C VAL A 26 14.75 24.65 12.68
N LYS A 27 15.70 25.43 13.19
CA LYS A 27 17.13 25.22 12.93
C LYS A 27 17.62 23.85 13.40
N ILE A 28 17.26 23.44 14.62
CA ILE A 28 17.60 22.12 15.15
C ILE A 28 16.97 21.02 14.29
N HIS A 29 15.76 21.23 13.76
CA HIS A 29 15.07 20.29 12.90
C HIS A 29 15.80 20.11 11.57
N HIS A 30 16.21 21.21 10.93
CA HIS A 30 17.02 21.21 9.69
C HIS A 30 18.40 20.58 9.89
N GLN A 31 19.07 20.81 11.03
CA GLN A 31 20.35 20.18 11.36
C GLN A 31 20.28 18.64 11.41
N LYS A 32 19.09 18.09 11.66
CA LYS A 32 18.82 16.64 11.60
C LYS A 32 18.47 16.16 10.18
N GLY A 33 18.61 17.01 9.16
CA GLY A 33 18.29 16.71 7.78
C GLY A 33 16.79 16.57 7.49
N ARG A 34 15.92 17.18 8.31
CA ARG A 34 14.46 17.09 8.18
C ARG A 34 13.87 18.41 7.72
N LYS A 35 12.79 18.32 6.94
CA LYS A 35 12.01 19.48 6.49
C LYS A 35 10.86 19.75 7.47
N THR A 36 10.52 21.02 7.66
CA THR A 36 9.29 21.40 8.38
C THR A 36 8.06 20.90 7.63
N LEU A 37 6.93 20.80 8.35
CA LEU A 37 5.69 20.37 7.69
C LEU A 37 5.27 21.29 6.54
N ARG A 38 5.46 22.62 6.66
CA ARG A 38 5.15 23.58 5.56
C ARG A 38 6.02 23.38 4.34
N GLU A 39 7.32 23.10 4.52
CA GLU A 39 8.22 22.76 3.43
C GLU A 39 7.79 21.45 2.74
N ARG A 40 7.38 20.44 3.50
CA ARG A 40 6.82 19.19 2.94
C ARG A 40 5.54 19.45 2.13
N LEU A 41 4.66 20.33 2.62
CA LEU A 41 3.46 20.73 1.89
C LEU A 41 3.80 21.42 0.57
N SER A 42 4.80 22.32 0.54
CA SER A 42 5.24 22.99 -0.69
C SER A 42 5.85 22.03 -1.72
N ILE A 43 6.41 20.89 -1.30
CA ILE A 43 6.98 19.86 -2.20
C ILE A 43 5.89 18.96 -2.78
N ILE A 44 4.93 18.57 -1.98
CA ILE A 44 3.91 17.60 -2.41
C ILE A 44 2.76 18.22 -3.17
N LEU A 45 2.39 19.47 -2.86
CA LEU A 45 1.24 20.16 -3.45
C LEU A 45 1.64 21.01 -4.67
N ASP A 46 0.69 21.22 -5.54
CA ASP A 46 0.79 22.20 -6.62
C ASP A 46 0.95 23.61 -6.01
N ASP A 47 1.78 24.45 -6.64
CA ASP A 47 2.11 25.78 -6.15
C ASP A 47 0.86 26.61 -5.84
N GLY A 48 0.84 27.23 -4.65
CA GLY A 48 -0.25 28.08 -4.19
C GLY A 48 -1.58 27.38 -3.94
N SER A 49 -1.66 26.06 -4.06
CA SER A 49 -2.93 25.33 -3.92
C SER A 49 -3.33 25.05 -2.47
N PHE A 50 -2.44 25.26 -1.49
CA PHE A 50 -2.75 24.94 -0.10
C PHE A 50 -3.70 25.95 0.53
N GLN A 51 -4.84 25.47 0.99
CA GLN A 51 -5.86 26.23 1.72
C GLN A 51 -5.94 25.67 3.14
N GLU A 52 -5.25 26.32 4.08
CA GLU A 52 -5.22 25.87 5.48
C GLU A 52 -6.58 26.06 6.16
N VAL A 53 -7.07 25.02 6.83
CA VAL A 53 -8.27 25.03 7.66
C VAL A 53 -7.89 25.17 9.13
N GLY A 54 -8.53 26.10 9.85
CA GLY A 54 -8.22 26.37 11.25
C GLY A 54 -6.82 26.97 11.47
N LYS A 55 -6.43 27.93 10.66
CA LYS A 55 -5.12 28.58 10.68
C LYS A 55 -4.79 29.24 12.01
N ILE A 56 -5.81 29.83 12.67
CA ILE A 56 -5.68 30.45 14.00
C ILE A 56 -6.14 29.55 15.15
N ALA A 57 -6.30 28.24 14.90
CA ALA A 57 -6.54 27.30 16.01
C ALA A 57 -5.29 27.23 16.89
N GLY A 58 -5.48 27.32 18.21
CA GLY A 58 -4.38 27.36 19.15
C GLY A 58 -4.85 27.62 20.58
N ASP A 59 -3.92 27.92 21.45
CA ASP A 59 -4.13 28.34 22.83
C ASP A 59 -3.71 29.80 22.97
N SER A 60 -4.57 30.62 23.62
CA SER A 60 -4.32 32.05 23.87
C SER A 60 -4.28 32.36 25.36
N GLU A 61 -3.27 33.13 25.77
CA GLU A 61 -3.24 33.76 27.07
C GLU A 61 -3.56 35.26 26.96
N TYR A 62 -4.39 35.76 27.86
CA TYR A 62 -4.81 37.15 27.89
C TYR A 62 -4.33 37.81 29.19
N ASP A 63 -4.02 39.10 29.14
CA ASP A 63 -3.77 39.90 30.29
C ASP A 63 -5.08 40.29 31.03
N GLU A 64 -4.95 41.00 32.15
CA GLU A 64 -6.07 41.43 32.99
C GLU A 64 -7.06 42.37 32.26
N ASN A 65 -6.60 43.00 31.19
CA ASN A 65 -7.40 43.89 30.32
C ASN A 65 -8.00 43.18 29.11
N GLY A 66 -7.88 41.84 29.00
CA GLY A 66 -8.37 41.04 27.87
C GLY A 66 -7.53 41.19 26.60
N LYS A 67 -6.32 41.73 26.67
CA LYS A 67 -5.42 41.84 25.53
C LYS A 67 -4.59 40.56 25.39
N LEU A 68 -4.42 40.12 24.16
CA LEU A 68 -3.61 38.93 23.84
C LEU A 68 -2.19 39.11 24.35
N LYS A 69 -1.77 38.26 25.31
CA LYS A 69 -0.43 38.19 25.88
C LYS A 69 0.42 37.20 25.07
N GLU A 70 -0.09 35.99 24.85
CA GLU A 70 0.60 34.93 24.16
C GLU A 70 -0.38 34.14 23.32
N PHE A 71 0.08 33.62 22.17
CA PHE A 71 -0.65 32.70 21.29
C PHE A 71 0.26 31.56 20.89
N THR A 72 -0.12 30.34 21.27
CA THR A 72 0.53 29.09 20.87
C THR A 72 -0.33 28.40 19.82
N PRO A 73 0.09 28.31 18.54
CA PRO A 73 -0.71 27.66 17.50
C PRO A 73 -0.86 26.16 17.72
N ALA A 74 -1.85 25.57 17.06
CA ALA A 74 -2.00 24.12 16.97
C ALA A 74 -0.77 23.52 16.28
N ASN A 75 -0.21 22.47 16.87
CA ASN A 75 0.93 21.74 16.29
C ASN A 75 0.49 20.66 15.28
N PHE A 76 -0.56 20.94 14.52
CA PHE A 76 -1.06 20.12 13.43
C PHE A 76 -1.60 21.02 12.32
N LEU A 77 -1.12 20.84 11.12
CA LEU A 77 -1.63 21.52 9.93
C LEU A 77 -2.65 20.62 9.24
N LEU A 78 -3.72 21.24 8.78
CA LEU A 78 -4.82 20.62 8.04
C LEU A 78 -5.28 21.56 6.95
N GLY A 79 -5.51 21.06 5.75
CA GLY A 79 -6.07 21.87 4.67
C GLY A 79 -6.44 21.07 3.44
N PHE A 80 -6.98 21.81 2.48
CA PHE A 80 -7.12 21.34 1.11
C PHE A 80 -5.86 21.70 0.32
N GLY A 81 -5.56 20.90 -0.68
CA GLY A 81 -4.49 21.16 -1.63
C GLY A 81 -4.75 20.43 -2.93
N LYS A 82 -3.86 20.62 -3.90
CA LYS A 82 -3.91 19.89 -5.17
C LYS A 82 -2.62 19.14 -5.40
N ILE A 83 -2.73 17.93 -5.94
CA ILE A 83 -1.62 17.14 -6.48
C ILE A 83 -1.96 16.86 -7.94
N ASN A 84 -1.14 17.37 -8.87
CA ASN A 84 -1.38 17.26 -10.31
C ASN A 84 -2.81 17.73 -10.68
N LYS A 85 -3.21 18.89 -10.19
CA LYS A 85 -4.54 19.54 -10.37
C LYS A 85 -5.71 18.83 -9.66
N ARG A 86 -5.47 17.70 -9.00
CA ARG A 86 -6.48 16.92 -8.28
C ARG A 86 -6.59 17.37 -6.83
N SER A 87 -7.79 17.67 -6.38
CA SER A 87 -8.06 18.08 -5.00
C SER A 87 -7.86 16.93 -4.01
N ILE A 88 -7.22 17.23 -2.89
CA ILE A 88 -7.01 16.31 -1.76
C ILE A 88 -7.22 17.03 -0.44
N VAL A 89 -7.43 16.28 0.63
CA VAL A 89 -7.22 16.74 2.01
C VAL A 89 -5.85 16.28 2.46
N ILE A 90 -5.10 17.16 3.10
CA ILE A 90 -3.75 16.87 3.61
C ILE A 90 -3.61 17.37 5.03
N GLY A 91 -2.91 16.61 5.88
CA GLY A 91 -2.59 17.01 7.24
C GLY A 91 -1.37 16.31 7.80
N GLY A 92 -0.78 16.89 8.83
CA GLY A 92 0.39 16.32 9.49
C GLY A 92 0.74 17.04 10.79
N GLU A 93 1.61 16.41 11.59
CA GLU A 93 2.13 16.95 12.84
C GLU A 93 3.29 17.92 12.58
N ASP A 94 3.32 19.04 13.30
CA ASP A 94 4.50 19.92 13.35
C ASP A 94 5.43 19.47 14.48
N PHE A 95 6.49 18.74 14.11
CA PHE A 95 7.46 18.20 15.05
C PHE A 95 8.29 19.27 15.77
N THR A 96 8.42 20.47 15.20
CA THR A 96 9.14 21.58 15.82
C THR A 96 8.49 22.06 17.12
N MET A 97 7.21 21.71 17.30
CA MET A 97 6.42 22.02 18.49
C MET A 97 6.23 20.76 19.35
N LYS A 98 6.95 20.69 20.49
CA LYS A 98 6.84 19.58 21.47
C LYS A 98 7.01 18.18 20.87
N GLY A 99 7.88 18.04 19.86
CA GLY A 99 8.12 16.77 19.18
C GLY A 99 6.87 16.18 18.51
N GLY A 100 5.97 17.03 18.00
CA GLY A 100 4.72 16.61 17.36
C GLY A 100 3.69 15.98 18.31
N SER A 101 3.94 15.98 19.63
CA SER A 101 2.96 15.53 20.61
C SER A 101 1.76 16.50 20.63
N PRO A 102 0.54 16.04 20.34
CA PRO A 102 -0.57 16.94 20.03
C PRO A 102 -1.00 17.79 21.21
N ASN A 103 -1.11 19.10 21.00
CA ASN A 103 -1.86 19.98 21.89
C ASN A 103 -3.38 19.82 21.64
N PRO A 104 -4.27 20.34 22.51
CA PRO A 104 -5.71 20.14 22.38
C PRO A 104 -6.28 20.53 21.01
N SER A 105 -5.86 21.68 20.48
CA SER A 105 -6.28 22.19 19.17
C SER A 105 -5.71 21.34 18.02
N GLY A 106 -4.44 20.93 18.12
CA GLY A 106 -3.79 20.02 17.16
C GLY A 106 -4.47 18.65 17.12
N LEU A 107 -4.86 18.10 18.28
CA LEU A 107 -5.59 16.85 18.34
C LEU A 107 -6.95 16.94 17.63
N ARG A 108 -7.71 18.01 17.85
CA ARG A 108 -8.99 18.24 17.17
C ARG A 108 -8.82 18.35 15.66
N LYS A 109 -7.85 19.14 15.18
CA LYS A 109 -7.52 19.25 13.75
C LYS A 109 -7.16 17.89 13.16
N SER A 110 -6.34 17.10 13.86
CA SER A 110 -5.90 15.80 13.38
C SER A 110 -7.06 14.79 13.24
N ILE A 111 -8.06 14.81 14.14
CA ILE A 111 -9.26 13.97 14.05
C ILE A 111 -10.18 14.46 12.92
N TYR A 112 -10.36 15.77 12.82
CA TYR A 112 -11.24 16.38 11.81
C TYR A 112 -10.74 16.17 10.38
N THR A 113 -9.47 15.82 10.20
CA THR A 113 -8.88 15.60 8.86
C THR A 113 -9.58 14.46 8.10
N GLU A 114 -9.88 13.34 8.77
CA GLU A 114 -10.63 12.23 8.16
C GLU A 114 -12.08 12.62 7.85
N GLU A 115 -12.74 13.30 8.78
CA GLU A 115 -14.12 13.76 8.58
C GLU A 115 -14.23 14.71 7.39
N LEU A 116 -13.23 15.60 7.23
CA LEU A 116 -13.16 16.54 6.11
C LEU A 116 -13.00 15.82 4.77
N ALA A 117 -12.10 14.85 4.69
CA ALA A 117 -11.87 14.07 3.48
C ALA A 117 -13.10 13.23 3.10
N LEU A 118 -13.77 12.61 4.06
CA LEU A 118 -15.03 11.87 3.85
C LEU A 118 -16.16 12.77 3.38
N LYS A 119 -16.29 13.96 3.96
CA LYS A 119 -17.34 14.92 3.59
C LYS A 119 -17.28 15.29 2.11
N TYR A 120 -16.08 15.49 1.58
CA TYR A 120 -15.89 15.87 0.19
C TYR A 120 -15.60 14.68 -0.74
N LYS A 121 -15.46 13.46 -0.20
CA LYS A 121 -15.14 12.23 -0.94
C LYS A 121 -13.90 12.39 -1.84
N ILE A 122 -12.84 12.98 -1.30
CA ILE A 122 -11.56 13.20 -1.98
C ILE A 122 -10.41 12.53 -1.22
N PRO A 123 -9.30 12.21 -1.89
CA PRO A 123 -8.18 11.51 -1.27
C PRO A 123 -7.63 12.21 -0.03
N LEU A 124 -7.14 11.41 0.90
CA LEU A 124 -6.51 11.85 2.15
C LEU A 124 -5.01 11.54 2.11
N VAL A 125 -4.20 12.57 2.38
CA VAL A 125 -2.76 12.43 2.58
C VAL A 125 -2.40 12.79 4.02
N ARG A 126 -1.58 11.96 4.69
CA ARG A 126 -1.07 12.24 6.02
C ARG A 126 0.44 12.15 6.07
N LEU A 127 1.07 13.21 6.58
CA LEU A 127 2.50 13.34 6.74
C LEU A 127 2.82 13.26 8.23
N HIS A 128 3.31 12.10 8.66
CA HIS A 128 3.50 11.80 10.08
C HIS A 128 4.94 12.05 10.53
N GLU A 129 5.09 12.86 11.56
CA GLU A 129 6.27 13.00 12.38
C GLU A 129 5.84 13.49 13.75
N GLY A 130 5.64 12.58 14.71
CA GLY A 130 5.17 12.98 16.03
C GLY A 130 5.20 11.88 17.08
N GLY A 131 5.58 12.25 18.28
CA GLY A 131 5.34 11.44 19.46
C GLY A 131 3.84 11.33 19.73
N GLY A 132 3.37 10.20 20.20
CA GLY A 132 1.99 10.01 20.64
C GLY A 132 1.63 10.89 21.85
N GLY A 133 0.80 10.40 22.76
CA GLY A 133 0.44 11.12 23.96
C GLY A 133 1.66 11.44 24.85
N SER A 134 1.71 12.65 25.39
CA SER A 134 2.71 13.05 26.39
C SER A 134 2.22 12.75 27.81
N VAL A 135 3.06 12.16 28.64
CA VAL A 135 2.78 11.96 30.09
C VAL A 135 2.54 13.28 30.78
N ALA A 136 3.26 14.33 30.41
CA ALA A 136 3.09 15.69 30.96
C ALA A 136 1.71 16.30 30.57
N GLY A 137 1.08 15.83 29.51
CA GLY A 137 -0.29 16.21 29.11
C GLY A 137 -1.39 15.37 29.76
N ALA A 138 -1.05 14.18 30.29
CA ALA A 138 -2.02 13.24 30.84
C ALA A 138 -2.24 13.38 32.37
N GLY A 139 -1.38 14.06 33.09
CA GLY A 139 -1.54 14.14 34.53
C GLY A 139 -0.57 15.08 35.23
N GLY A 140 -1.04 16.05 35.87
CA GLY A 140 -0.46 16.57 37.07
C GLY A 140 0.36 17.85 37.02
N THR A 141 0.74 18.39 35.86
CA THR A 141 1.36 19.71 35.77
C THR A 141 0.61 20.69 34.85
N ALA A 142 -0.39 20.20 34.11
CA ALA A 142 -1.21 21.08 33.30
C ALA A 142 -2.18 21.87 34.17
N LYS A 143 -2.12 23.18 34.11
CA LYS A 143 -3.05 24.11 34.80
C LYS A 143 -4.52 23.95 34.33
N LYS A 144 -4.80 23.17 33.28
CA LYS A 144 -6.14 22.85 32.78
C LYS A 144 -6.25 21.34 32.60
N PRO A 145 -7.36 20.69 33.04
CA PRO A 145 -7.57 19.27 32.78
C PRO A 145 -7.58 19.05 31.27
N THR A 146 -6.71 18.15 30.80
CA THR A 146 -6.79 17.65 29.42
C THR A 146 -8.07 16.85 29.28
N VAL A 147 -8.81 17.08 28.21
CA VAL A 147 -9.97 16.24 27.87
C VAL A 147 -9.48 14.80 27.80
N PRO A 148 -10.01 13.88 28.63
CA PRO A 148 -9.56 12.49 28.62
C PRO A 148 -9.64 11.93 27.20
N SER A 149 -8.55 11.28 26.77
CA SER A 149 -8.63 10.49 25.55
C SER A 149 -9.47 9.26 25.87
N GLY A 150 -10.70 9.20 25.35
CA GLY A 150 -11.53 8.02 25.50
C GLY A 150 -12.80 8.20 26.31
N ASP A 151 -13.39 9.37 26.31
CA ASP A 151 -14.79 9.51 26.72
C ASP A 151 -15.68 8.74 25.74
N ALA A 152 -15.98 7.49 26.11
CA ALA A 152 -16.77 6.58 25.27
C ALA A 152 -18.25 6.97 25.20
N VAL A 153 -18.72 7.83 26.11
CA VAL A 153 -20.13 8.21 26.21
C VAL A 153 -20.46 9.42 25.35
N PHE A 154 -19.65 10.47 25.42
CA PHE A 154 -19.96 11.74 24.74
C PHE A 154 -19.06 12.05 23.55
N SER A 155 -17.94 11.34 23.40
CA SER A 155 -17.02 11.55 22.27
C SER A 155 -17.13 10.42 21.26
N LYS A 156 -17.21 10.74 19.95
CA LYS A 156 -17.10 9.75 18.89
C LYS A 156 -15.74 9.03 18.98
N ASN A 157 -15.76 7.72 18.71
CA ASN A 157 -14.54 6.95 18.59
C ASN A 157 -13.65 7.55 17.48
N ARG A 158 -12.38 7.85 17.82
CA ARG A 158 -11.42 8.50 16.93
C ARG A 158 -11.08 7.69 15.68
N PHE A 159 -11.29 6.36 15.73
CA PHE A 159 -11.07 5.46 14.59
C PHE A 159 -12.28 5.34 13.66
N GLN A 160 -13.46 5.86 14.04
CA GLN A 160 -14.67 5.70 13.24
C GLN A 160 -14.54 6.35 11.84
N ALA A 161 -14.05 7.59 11.78
CA ALA A 161 -13.85 8.28 10.49
C ALA A 161 -12.72 7.61 9.70
N LEU A 162 -11.63 7.25 10.37
CA LEU A 162 -10.50 6.56 9.76
C LEU A 162 -10.92 5.25 9.09
N ALA A 163 -11.65 4.39 9.80
CA ALA A 163 -12.16 3.13 9.25
C ALA A 163 -13.08 3.36 8.04
N LYS A 164 -13.93 4.40 8.08
CA LYS A 164 -14.77 4.76 6.93
C LYS A 164 -13.95 5.23 5.72
N CYS A 165 -12.84 5.96 5.95
CA CYS A 165 -11.94 6.37 4.87
C CYS A 165 -11.44 5.16 4.07
N LEU A 166 -11.06 4.07 4.73
CA LEU A 166 -10.53 2.87 4.08
C LEU A 166 -11.52 2.19 3.11
N GLY A 167 -12.82 2.36 3.29
CA GLY A 167 -13.83 1.87 2.34
C GLY A 167 -14.36 2.93 1.37
N THR A 168 -13.86 4.18 1.43
CA THR A 168 -14.51 5.29 0.71
C THR A 168 -13.55 6.07 -0.18
N ILE A 169 -12.37 6.43 0.30
CA ILE A 169 -11.41 7.32 -0.38
C ILE A 169 -10.00 6.76 -0.31
N PRO A 170 -9.13 7.05 -1.28
CA PRO A 170 -7.71 6.73 -1.17
C PRO A 170 -7.07 7.42 0.03
N VAL A 171 -6.33 6.66 0.84
CA VAL A 171 -5.55 7.15 1.97
C VAL A 171 -4.10 6.79 1.76
N ALA A 172 -3.22 7.79 1.68
CA ALA A 172 -1.79 7.62 1.55
C ALA A 172 -1.05 8.34 2.69
N THR A 173 -0.05 7.69 3.26
CA THR A 173 0.63 8.16 4.46
C THR A 173 2.14 8.05 4.35
N ALA A 174 2.87 8.95 5.01
CA ALA A 174 4.33 8.88 5.12
C ALA A 174 4.81 9.03 6.56
N ALA A 175 5.76 8.20 6.98
CA ALA A 175 6.58 8.41 8.17
C ALA A 175 7.86 9.15 7.76
N LEU A 176 7.99 10.41 8.19
CA LEU A 176 9.08 11.31 7.81
C LEU A 176 10.06 11.60 8.95
N GLY A 177 9.88 10.91 10.07
CA GLY A 177 10.70 10.94 11.26
C GLY A 177 10.16 9.95 12.29
N PRO A 178 10.38 10.15 13.61
CA PRO A 178 9.77 9.31 14.63
C PRO A 178 8.25 9.48 14.67
N VAL A 179 7.53 8.36 14.58
CA VAL A 179 6.07 8.30 14.64
C VAL A 179 5.65 7.32 15.73
N ALA A 180 4.88 7.77 16.72
CA ALA A 180 4.49 6.90 17.83
C ALA A 180 3.01 7.06 18.24
N GLY A 181 2.42 6.00 18.77
CA GLY A 181 1.07 6.01 19.32
C GLY A 181 -0.02 6.25 18.25
N LEU A 182 -0.93 7.22 18.47
CA LEU A 182 -2.02 7.50 17.55
C LEU A 182 -1.58 7.87 16.11
N PRO A 183 -0.54 8.70 15.89
CA PRO A 183 0.05 8.89 14.55
C PRO A 183 0.52 7.58 13.90
N ALA A 184 1.15 6.66 14.64
CA ALA A 184 1.59 5.37 14.12
C ALA A 184 0.39 4.48 13.71
N ALA A 185 -0.66 4.44 14.53
CA ALA A 185 -1.88 3.72 14.18
C ALA A 185 -2.56 4.29 12.91
N ARG A 186 -2.54 5.62 12.73
CA ARG A 186 -3.05 6.27 11.53
C ARG A 186 -2.18 6.05 10.29
N LEU A 187 -0.87 5.94 10.47
CA LEU A 187 0.04 5.62 9.40
C LEU A 187 -0.30 4.27 8.76
N VAL A 188 -0.43 3.22 9.59
CA VAL A 188 -0.69 1.87 9.09
C VAL A 188 -2.14 1.66 8.63
N ALA A 189 -3.08 2.45 9.14
CA ALA A 189 -4.47 2.44 8.66
C ALA A 189 -4.61 3.27 7.38
N SER A 190 -4.00 2.80 6.31
CA SER A 190 -3.94 3.44 4.99
C SER A 190 -3.92 2.41 3.88
N HIS A 191 -4.16 2.85 2.65
CA HIS A 191 -4.03 2.01 1.46
C HIS A 191 -2.58 1.90 1.00
N PHE A 192 -1.81 2.96 1.25
CA PHE A 192 -0.38 3.02 0.97
C PHE A 192 0.34 3.78 2.07
N SER A 193 1.39 3.17 2.59
CA SER A 193 2.27 3.75 3.59
C SER A 193 3.73 3.68 3.14
N VAL A 194 4.47 4.76 3.37
CA VAL A 194 5.89 4.83 3.06
C VAL A 194 6.67 5.38 4.26
N MET A 195 7.88 4.88 4.49
CA MET A 195 8.77 5.39 5.51
C MET A 195 10.14 5.72 4.95
N THR A 196 10.74 6.80 5.45
CA THR A 196 12.12 7.15 5.10
C THR A 196 13.13 6.26 5.83
N LYS A 197 14.36 6.15 5.31
CA LYS A 197 15.44 5.37 5.92
C LYS A 197 15.70 5.71 7.40
N ASN A 198 15.48 6.98 7.77
CA ASN A 198 15.77 7.49 9.11
C ASN A 198 14.51 7.69 9.97
N SER A 199 13.36 7.17 9.54
CA SER A 199 12.11 7.23 10.30
C SER A 199 11.90 5.97 11.14
N GLN A 200 11.06 6.07 12.15
CA GLN A 200 10.68 4.95 13.01
C GLN A 200 9.18 5.00 13.26
N VAL A 201 8.56 3.84 13.28
CA VAL A 201 7.14 3.67 13.63
C VAL A 201 7.07 2.86 14.92
N LEU A 202 6.45 3.39 15.97
CA LEU A 202 6.55 2.84 17.32
C LEU A 202 5.18 2.73 17.97
N ILE A 203 4.90 1.62 18.60
CA ILE A 203 3.77 1.50 19.53
C ILE A 203 4.07 2.38 20.77
N ALA A 204 5.27 2.21 21.33
CA ALA A 204 5.79 2.98 22.43
C ALA A 204 7.30 3.19 22.25
N GLY A 205 7.84 4.29 22.78
CA GLY A 205 9.27 4.59 22.67
C GLY A 205 10.16 3.68 23.54
N PRO A 206 11.49 3.63 23.26
CA PRO A 206 12.45 2.77 23.97
C PRO A 206 12.41 2.91 25.50
N ALA A 207 12.22 4.12 26.04
CA ALA A 207 12.14 4.34 27.48
C ALA A 207 10.96 3.58 28.14
N VAL A 208 9.83 3.49 27.44
CA VAL A 208 8.66 2.74 27.91
C VAL A 208 8.93 1.24 27.84
N VAL A 209 9.56 0.76 26.77
CA VAL A 209 9.97 -0.64 26.59
C VAL A 209 10.96 -1.05 27.70
N LYS A 210 11.98 -0.23 27.94
CA LYS A 210 12.96 -0.46 29.02
C LYS A 210 12.28 -0.55 30.38
N ARG A 211 11.34 0.36 30.67
CA ARG A 211 10.61 0.35 31.96
C ARG A 211 9.69 -0.87 32.12
N ALA A 212 9.03 -1.29 31.03
CA ALA A 212 8.03 -2.36 31.08
C ALA A 212 8.65 -3.77 30.99
N LEU A 213 9.70 -3.93 30.18
CA LEU A 213 10.25 -5.25 29.83
C LEU A 213 11.71 -5.43 30.26
N GLY A 214 12.39 -4.38 30.75
CA GLY A 214 13.82 -4.41 31.09
C GLY A 214 14.76 -4.44 29.88
N ILE A 215 14.23 -4.27 28.66
CA ILE A 215 14.99 -4.35 27.41
C ILE A 215 15.54 -2.97 27.05
N ASP A 216 16.86 -2.88 26.86
CA ASP A 216 17.52 -1.68 26.32
C ASP A 216 17.64 -1.83 24.80
N ILE A 217 16.97 -0.98 24.05
CA ILE A 217 16.87 -1.09 22.59
C ILE A 217 16.84 0.30 21.96
N THR A 218 17.47 0.45 20.79
CA THR A 218 17.36 1.70 20.04
C THR A 218 15.99 1.85 19.38
N LYS A 219 15.59 3.07 19.01
CA LYS A 219 14.33 3.28 18.29
C LYS A 219 14.38 2.70 16.87
N GLU A 220 15.57 2.65 16.29
CA GLU A 220 15.86 2.06 14.99
C GLU A 220 15.63 0.53 15.00
N ASP A 221 16.18 -0.15 16.01
CA ASP A 221 16.02 -1.61 16.17
C ASP A 221 14.60 -1.98 16.61
N LEU A 222 13.92 -1.08 17.32
CA LEU A 222 12.54 -1.30 17.78
C LEU A 222 11.51 -1.10 16.67
N GLY A 223 11.67 -0.10 15.80
CA GLY A 223 10.64 0.29 14.84
C GLY A 223 11.16 0.98 13.58
N GLY A 224 12.41 0.74 13.21
CA GLY A 224 12.98 1.22 11.95
C GLY A 224 12.55 0.40 10.73
N PRO A 225 13.04 0.77 9.53
CA PRO A 225 12.65 0.13 8.27
C PRO A 225 12.88 -1.38 8.24
N ASN A 226 13.98 -1.85 8.84
CA ASN A 226 14.28 -3.30 8.88
C ASN A 226 13.25 -4.14 9.63
N VAL A 227 12.47 -3.51 10.51
CA VAL A 227 11.37 -4.14 11.25
C VAL A 227 10.07 -4.04 10.46
N HIS A 228 9.66 -2.82 10.13
CA HIS A 228 8.29 -2.58 9.64
C HIS A 228 8.06 -2.92 8.17
N LEU A 229 9.09 -2.87 7.34
CA LEU A 229 8.98 -3.35 5.96
C LEU A 229 8.83 -4.87 5.89
N LYS A 230 9.54 -5.60 6.78
CA LYS A 230 9.47 -7.08 6.82
C LYS A 230 8.24 -7.62 7.53
N SER A 231 7.68 -6.85 8.46
CA SER A 231 6.42 -7.21 9.15
C SER A 231 5.17 -6.84 8.34
N GLY A 232 5.32 -6.06 7.27
CA GLY A 232 4.20 -5.57 6.46
C GLY A 232 3.41 -4.42 7.11
N ALA A 233 3.90 -3.84 8.20
CA ALA A 233 3.28 -2.68 8.82
C ALA A 233 3.40 -1.42 7.98
N VAL A 234 4.47 -1.31 7.17
CA VAL A 234 4.68 -0.23 6.20
C VAL A 234 5.01 -0.83 4.84
N ASP A 235 4.42 -0.28 3.78
CA ASP A 235 4.52 -0.86 2.43
C ASP A 235 5.89 -0.60 1.78
N ASN A 236 6.36 0.66 1.78
CA ASN A 236 7.54 1.05 1.01
C ASN A 236 8.59 1.79 1.84
N LEU A 237 9.83 1.66 1.40
CA LEU A 237 10.97 2.45 1.83
C LEU A 237 11.19 3.61 0.86
N ALA A 238 11.46 4.79 1.41
CA ALA A 238 11.93 5.95 0.66
C ALA A 238 13.38 6.31 1.04
N GLU A 239 14.16 6.73 0.06
CA GLU A 239 15.53 7.18 0.26
C GLU A 239 15.61 8.43 1.14
N ASN A 240 14.66 9.35 0.95
CA ASN A 240 14.52 10.61 1.68
C ASN A 240 13.06 11.08 1.67
N GLU A 241 12.80 12.27 2.24
CA GLU A 241 11.46 12.84 2.31
C GLU A 241 10.86 13.15 0.93
N GLU A 242 11.65 13.65 -0.02
CA GLU A 242 11.18 13.97 -1.38
C GLU A 242 10.76 12.70 -2.13
N ASP A 243 11.53 11.63 -2.00
CA ASP A 243 11.17 10.32 -2.55
C ASP A 243 9.87 9.80 -1.94
N ALA A 244 9.69 9.91 -0.62
CA ALA A 244 8.45 9.52 0.05
C ALA A 244 7.23 10.29 -0.49
N LEU A 245 7.36 11.60 -0.66
CA LEU A 245 6.31 12.45 -1.20
C LEU A 245 6.01 12.13 -2.68
N ASN A 246 7.04 11.82 -3.47
CA ASN A 246 6.88 11.39 -4.87
C ASN A 246 6.20 10.02 -4.97
N GLN A 247 6.50 9.07 -4.09
CA GLN A 247 5.80 7.78 -4.03
C GLN A 247 4.31 7.97 -3.72
N ILE A 248 3.93 8.88 -2.82
CA ILE A 248 2.52 9.24 -2.58
C ILE A 248 1.86 9.82 -3.84
N LYS A 249 2.53 10.78 -4.53
CA LYS A 249 2.02 11.33 -5.80
C LYS A 249 1.80 10.24 -6.84
N MET A 250 2.77 9.33 -6.98
CA MET A 250 2.70 8.20 -7.91
C MET A 250 1.53 7.28 -7.56
N PHE A 251 1.43 6.82 -6.32
CA PHE A 251 0.34 5.97 -5.86
C PHE A 251 -1.04 6.58 -6.16
N LEU A 252 -1.26 7.83 -5.74
CA LEU A 252 -2.54 8.50 -5.96
C LEU A 252 -2.87 8.68 -7.45
N SER A 253 -1.86 8.79 -8.32
CA SER A 253 -2.09 9.04 -9.75
C SER A 253 -2.79 7.89 -10.48
N TYR A 254 -2.84 6.68 -9.92
CA TYR A 254 -3.54 5.52 -10.50
C TYR A 254 -4.99 5.41 -10.04
N LEU A 255 -5.40 6.17 -9.01
CA LEU A 255 -6.64 5.93 -8.28
C LEU A 255 -7.73 6.96 -8.63
N PRO A 256 -9.02 6.58 -8.54
CA PRO A 256 -10.13 7.52 -8.56
C PRO A 256 -10.14 8.41 -7.31
N ASN A 257 -11.01 9.42 -7.24
CA ASN A 257 -11.15 10.23 -6.02
C ASN A 257 -11.80 9.46 -4.87
N ASN A 258 -12.68 8.53 -5.21
CA ASN A 258 -13.40 7.71 -4.25
C ASN A 258 -13.94 6.44 -4.92
N TYR A 259 -14.54 5.56 -4.15
CA TYR A 259 -15.06 4.27 -4.60
C TYR A 259 -16.19 4.34 -5.64
N LEU A 260 -16.83 5.50 -5.82
CA LEU A 260 -17.91 5.72 -6.81
C LEU A 260 -17.37 6.04 -8.21
N GLU A 261 -16.09 6.23 -8.36
CA GLU A 261 -15.46 6.59 -9.63
C GLU A 261 -14.62 5.43 -10.18
N LEU A 262 -14.41 5.44 -11.48
CA LEU A 262 -13.45 4.55 -12.13
C LEU A 262 -12.05 5.19 -12.17
N PRO A 263 -10.96 4.38 -12.20
CA PRO A 263 -9.60 4.90 -12.34
C PRO A 263 -9.45 5.77 -13.60
N PRO A 264 -8.84 6.97 -13.49
CA PRO A 264 -8.71 7.89 -14.60
C PRO A 264 -7.66 7.41 -15.61
N LYS A 265 -8.00 7.39 -16.90
CA LYS A 265 -7.04 7.12 -17.97
C LYS A 265 -5.95 8.21 -17.98
N LYS A 266 -4.69 7.81 -18.13
CA LYS A 266 -3.51 8.68 -18.24
C LYS A 266 -3.07 8.79 -19.70
N GLU A 267 -2.42 9.88 -20.02
CA GLU A 267 -1.70 9.98 -21.28
C GLU A 267 -0.47 9.06 -21.26
N THR A 268 -0.25 8.34 -22.34
CA THR A 268 0.94 7.51 -22.53
C THR A 268 1.57 7.82 -23.88
N LYS A 269 2.91 7.78 -23.91
CA LYS A 269 3.69 7.88 -25.16
C LYS A 269 4.09 6.50 -25.68
N ASP A 270 3.77 5.45 -24.93
CA ASP A 270 4.08 4.07 -25.32
C ASP A 270 3.16 3.60 -26.44
N LYS A 271 3.72 2.88 -27.38
CA LYS A 271 2.94 2.38 -28.53
C LYS A 271 2.01 1.25 -28.09
N ARG A 272 0.76 1.37 -28.49
CA ARG A 272 -0.26 0.36 -28.21
C ARG A 272 0.13 -1.03 -28.71
N ASN A 273 0.71 -1.09 -29.89
CA ASN A 273 1.14 -2.33 -30.58
C ASN A 273 2.64 -2.61 -30.41
N ARG A 274 3.28 -2.18 -29.33
CA ARG A 274 4.68 -2.49 -29.03
C ARG A 274 4.84 -4.02 -28.89
N ILE A 275 5.82 -4.56 -29.59
CA ILE A 275 6.18 -6.00 -29.59
C ILE A 275 7.60 -6.12 -29.05
N GLU A 276 7.80 -7.02 -28.09
CA GLU A 276 9.08 -7.29 -27.46
C GLU A 276 9.52 -8.75 -27.69
N ASN A 277 10.53 -8.94 -28.54
CA ASN A 277 11.03 -10.28 -28.88
C ASN A 277 11.66 -11.00 -27.67
N GLU A 278 12.15 -10.25 -26.68
CA GLU A 278 12.71 -10.82 -25.45
C GLU A 278 11.71 -11.68 -24.68
N LEU A 279 10.39 -11.45 -24.86
CA LEU A 279 9.35 -12.29 -24.26
C LEU A 279 9.38 -13.76 -24.69
N LEU A 280 9.99 -14.08 -25.83
CA LEU A 280 10.18 -15.48 -26.29
C LEU A 280 11.26 -16.22 -25.50
N THR A 281 12.17 -15.51 -24.86
CA THR A 281 13.36 -16.09 -24.22
C THR A 281 13.43 -15.83 -22.72
N ILE A 282 12.56 -14.94 -22.20
CA ILE A 282 12.60 -14.51 -20.78
C ILE A 282 12.28 -15.66 -19.83
N ILE A 283 11.41 -16.60 -20.23
CA ILE A 283 11.14 -17.83 -19.47
C ILE A 283 12.11 -18.91 -19.91
N PRO A 284 13.02 -19.37 -19.06
CA PRO A 284 13.94 -20.44 -19.39
C PRO A 284 13.22 -21.76 -19.68
N LYS A 285 13.65 -22.50 -20.71
CA LYS A 285 13.15 -23.87 -20.97
C LYS A 285 13.51 -24.84 -19.85
N GLU A 286 14.61 -24.57 -19.15
CA GLU A 286 14.99 -25.34 -17.96
C GLU A 286 14.07 -24.99 -16.80
N ARG A 287 13.23 -25.93 -16.39
CA ARG A 287 12.13 -25.76 -15.43
C ARG A 287 12.56 -25.22 -14.04
N ARG A 288 13.81 -25.48 -13.63
CA ARG A 288 14.35 -25.06 -12.32
C ARG A 288 15.02 -23.69 -12.34
N LYS A 289 15.32 -23.14 -13.53
CA LYS A 289 15.89 -21.79 -13.64
C LYS A 289 14.86 -20.71 -13.33
N THR A 290 15.31 -19.71 -12.59
CA THR A 290 14.53 -18.51 -12.29
C THR A 290 14.69 -17.47 -13.41
N TYR A 291 13.78 -16.52 -13.44
CA TYR A 291 13.81 -15.38 -14.36
C TYR A 291 13.44 -14.11 -13.59
N ASP A 292 13.67 -12.94 -14.21
CA ASP A 292 13.29 -11.65 -13.64
C ASP A 292 11.87 -11.28 -14.06
N VAL A 293 10.91 -11.47 -13.16
CA VAL A 293 9.50 -11.14 -13.41
C VAL A 293 9.29 -9.63 -13.52
N ARG A 294 10.08 -8.79 -12.85
CA ARG A 294 9.97 -7.32 -12.98
C ARG A 294 10.39 -6.86 -14.37
N LYS A 295 11.42 -7.50 -14.93
CA LYS A 295 11.82 -7.31 -16.32
C LYS A 295 10.69 -7.74 -17.27
N LEU A 296 10.07 -8.90 -17.04
CA LEU A 296 8.92 -9.38 -17.82
C LEU A 296 7.78 -8.34 -17.80
N LEU A 297 7.41 -7.84 -16.63
CA LEU A 297 6.38 -6.81 -16.49
C LEU A 297 6.74 -5.55 -17.27
N SER A 298 8.00 -5.09 -17.25
CA SER A 298 8.45 -3.90 -17.98
C SER A 298 8.35 -4.04 -19.51
N LEU A 299 8.40 -5.27 -20.03
CA LEU A 299 8.23 -5.55 -21.47
C LEU A 299 6.75 -5.50 -21.91
N ILE A 300 5.80 -5.68 -20.99
CA ILE A 300 4.36 -5.75 -21.30
C ILE A 300 3.65 -4.43 -20.96
N LEU A 301 3.89 -3.90 -19.77
CA LEU A 301 3.25 -2.69 -19.24
C LEU A 301 3.76 -1.43 -19.95
N ASP A 302 3.06 -0.31 -19.79
CA ASP A 302 3.55 0.98 -20.30
C ASP A 302 4.91 1.33 -19.69
N LEU A 303 5.79 1.91 -20.48
CA LEU A 303 7.16 2.23 -20.09
C LEU A 303 7.17 3.08 -18.81
N ASN A 304 7.97 2.64 -17.83
CA ASN A 304 8.15 3.32 -16.53
C ASN A 304 6.86 3.53 -15.72
N SER A 305 5.81 2.78 -16.01
CA SER A 305 4.53 2.92 -15.29
C SER A 305 4.39 2.00 -14.08
N PHE A 306 5.23 1.00 -13.91
CA PHE A 306 5.07 0.04 -12.83
C PHE A 306 5.51 0.61 -11.49
N PHE A 307 4.57 0.73 -10.56
CA PHE A 307 4.76 1.13 -9.17
C PHE A 307 4.53 -0.06 -8.26
N GLU A 308 5.60 -0.72 -7.82
CA GLU A 308 5.56 -1.84 -6.88
C GLU A 308 5.39 -1.33 -5.45
N TYR A 309 4.47 -1.91 -4.67
CA TYR A 309 4.34 -1.64 -3.25
C TYR A 309 4.26 -2.91 -2.42
N GLY A 310 4.67 -2.82 -1.15
CA GLY A 310 4.77 -3.98 -0.26
C GLY A 310 5.87 -4.98 -0.68
N LYS A 311 6.94 -4.49 -1.31
CA LYS A 311 8.02 -5.30 -1.87
C LYS A 311 8.69 -6.23 -0.84
N TYR A 312 8.82 -5.80 0.40
CA TYR A 312 9.59 -6.49 1.43
C TYR A 312 8.78 -7.45 2.29
N TYR A 313 7.46 -7.40 2.20
CA TYR A 313 6.54 -8.30 2.91
C TYR A 313 5.88 -9.26 1.94
N GLY A 314 5.81 -10.57 2.31
CA GLY A 314 5.25 -11.57 1.42
C GLY A 314 5.87 -11.53 0.02
N SER A 315 7.19 -11.41 -0.06
CA SER A 315 7.95 -11.00 -1.24
C SER A 315 8.01 -12.06 -2.35
N SER A 316 7.54 -13.30 -2.11
CA SER A 316 7.27 -14.27 -3.18
C SER A 316 6.11 -13.85 -4.09
N LEU A 317 5.30 -12.89 -3.66
CA LEU A 317 4.21 -12.29 -4.41
C LEU A 317 4.48 -10.80 -4.63
N ILE A 318 4.40 -10.35 -5.87
CA ILE A 318 4.53 -8.96 -6.28
C ILE A 318 3.14 -8.35 -6.38
N THR A 319 2.97 -7.18 -5.79
CA THR A 319 1.77 -6.35 -5.93
C THR A 319 2.17 -4.95 -6.37
N GLY A 320 1.40 -4.35 -7.24
CA GLY A 320 1.70 -3.01 -7.74
C GLY A 320 0.58 -2.39 -8.55
N LEU A 321 0.81 -1.18 -8.99
CA LEU A 321 -0.04 -0.45 -9.92
C LEU A 321 0.77 -0.10 -11.16
N ALA A 322 0.11 -0.07 -12.31
CA ALA A 322 0.74 0.30 -13.57
C ALA A 322 -0.28 0.94 -14.52
N THR A 323 0.15 1.30 -15.70
CA THR A 323 -0.77 1.57 -16.82
C THR A 323 -0.51 0.60 -17.97
N LEU A 324 -1.58 0.35 -18.72
CA LEU A 324 -1.54 -0.35 -19.99
C LEU A 324 -2.39 0.45 -20.98
N ASP A 325 -1.78 0.98 -22.03
CA ASP A 325 -2.37 1.98 -22.94
C ASP A 325 -2.97 3.18 -22.18
N GLY A 326 -2.26 3.62 -21.13
CA GLY A 326 -2.69 4.70 -20.24
C GLY A 326 -3.78 4.32 -19.23
N GLN A 327 -4.42 3.18 -19.36
CA GLN A 327 -5.44 2.71 -18.42
C GLN A 327 -4.79 2.17 -17.15
N PRO A 328 -5.12 2.68 -15.95
CA PRO A 328 -4.64 2.12 -14.69
C PRO A 328 -5.07 0.68 -14.50
N VAL A 329 -4.12 -0.16 -14.14
CA VAL A 329 -4.30 -1.58 -13.83
C VAL A 329 -3.53 -1.93 -12.56
N ALA A 330 -4.02 -2.89 -11.83
CA ALA A 330 -3.31 -3.47 -10.69
C ALA A 330 -2.60 -4.75 -11.11
N ILE A 331 -1.39 -4.95 -10.62
CA ILE A 331 -0.51 -6.03 -11.01
C ILE A 331 -0.35 -7.01 -9.86
N LEU A 332 -0.56 -8.28 -10.16
CA LEU A 332 -0.27 -9.42 -9.30
C LEU A 332 0.68 -10.35 -10.05
N ALA A 333 1.79 -10.76 -9.43
CA ALA A 333 2.73 -11.71 -10.04
C ALA A 333 3.51 -12.50 -8.99
N ASN A 334 3.96 -13.72 -9.34
CA ASN A 334 4.83 -14.50 -8.46
C ASN A 334 6.31 -14.19 -8.76
N ASP A 335 7.12 -13.96 -7.74
CA ASP A 335 8.58 -13.85 -7.88
C ASP A 335 9.24 -15.21 -7.64
N CYS A 336 9.53 -15.91 -8.71
CA CYS A 336 10.13 -17.26 -8.64
C CYS A 336 11.53 -17.29 -8.02
N ARG A 337 12.20 -16.14 -7.82
CA ARG A 337 13.49 -16.04 -7.14
C ARG A 337 13.37 -16.13 -5.62
N ILE A 338 12.14 -15.97 -5.09
CA ILE A 338 11.85 -16.03 -3.66
C ILE A 338 10.91 -17.20 -3.41
N TYR A 339 11.38 -18.22 -2.71
CA TYR A 339 10.61 -19.45 -2.43
C TYR A 339 9.97 -20.08 -3.69
N ALA A 340 10.65 -19.98 -4.83
CA ALA A 340 10.15 -20.41 -6.14
C ALA A 340 8.80 -19.80 -6.55
N GLY A 341 8.37 -18.70 -5.93
CA GLY A 341 7.08 -18.07 -6.12
C GLY A 341 5.95 -18.59 -5.22
N ALA A 342 6.24 -19.52 -4.30
CA ALA A 342 5.23 -20.18 -3.47
C ALA A 342 4.45 -19.19 -2.59
N MET A 343 3.15 -19.46 -2.43
CA MET A 343 2.23 -18.68 -1.61
C MET A 343 2.49 -18.94 -0.12
N THR A 344 3.19 -18.02 0.56
CA THR A 344 3.43 -18.06 2.00
C THR A 344 2.24 -17.46 2.78
N ALA A 345 2.21 -17.61 4.11
CA ALA A 345 1.22 -16.94 4.96
C ALA A 345 1.24 -15.41 4.77
N SER A 346 2.44 -14.81 4.75
CA SER A 346 2.59 -13.37 4.54
C SER A 346 2.20 -12.93 3.11
N ALA A 347 2.49 -13.74 2.09
CA ALA A 347 2.02 -13.49 0.73
C ALA A 347 0.50 -13.56 0.63
N SER A 348 -0.13 -14.49 1.33
CA SER A 348 -1.59 -14.63 1.39
C SER A 348 -2.25 -13.43 2.08
N ILE A 349 -1.69 -12.94 3.19
CA ILE A 349 -2.17 -11.73 3.88
C ILE A 349 -2.05 -10.50 2.97
N LYS A 350 -0.90 -10.35 2.31
CA LYS A 350 -0.66 -9.29 1.32
C LYS A 350 -1.65 -9.36 0.16
N LEU A 351 -1.90 -10.57 -0.38
CA LEU A 351 -2.87 -10.78 -1.45
C LEU A 351 -4.28 -10.39 -1.01
N ARG A 352 -4.71 -10.78 0.18
CA ARG A 352 -6.02 -10.40 0.71
C ARG A 352 -6.18 -8.88 0.78
N ARG A 353 -5.20 -8.17 1.33
CA ARG A 353 -5.20 -6.71 1.40
C ARG A 353 -5.22 -6.07 -0.01
N PHE A 354 -4.48 -6.64 -0.96
CA PHE A 354 -4.47 -6.20 -2.35
C PHE A 354 -5.85 -6.36 -3.02
N ILE A 355 -6.51 -7.50 -2.84
CA ILE A 355 -7.85 -7.76 -3.40
C ILE A 355 -8.88 -6.77 -2.82
N ASP A 356 -8.89 -6.56 -1.51
CA ASP A 356 -9.77 -5.60 -0.86
C ASP A 356 -9.55 -4.17 -1.40
N PHE A 357 -8.29 -3.79 -1.62
CA PHE A 357 -7.91 -2.49 -2.18
C PHE A 357 -8.38 -2.31 -3.62
N VAL A 358 -8.06 -3.23 -4.52
CA VAL A 358 -8.45 -3.11 -5.95
C VAL A 358 -9.96 -3.14 -6.11
N ASN A 359 -10.65 -3.92 -5.29
CA ASN A 359 -12.09 -4.01 -5.29
C ASN A 359 -12.75 -2.72 -4.79
N THR A 360 -12.16 -2.06 -3.78
CA THR A 360 -12.63 -0.77 -3.27
C THR A 360 -12.55 0.33 -4.33
N PHE A 361 -11.46 0.38 -5.11
CA PHE A 361 -11.25 1.44 -6.09
C PHE A 361 -11.47 1.04 -7.53
N ASN A 362 -12.12 -0.11 -7.75
CA ASN A 362 -12.56 -0.54 -9.08
C ASN A 362 -11.40 -0.67 -10.09
N ILE A 363 -10.22 -1.15 -9.66
CA ILE A 363 -9.03 -1.23 -10.52
C ILE A 363 -9.01 -2.59 -11.21
N PRO A 364 -9.00 -2.69 -12.56
CA PRO A 364 -8.81 -3.94 -13.27
C PRO A 364 -7.47 -4.59 -12.89
N VAL A 365 -7.44 -5.91 -12.76
CA VAL A 365 -6.24 -6.66 -12.33
C VAL A 365 -5.68 -7.49 -13.46
N LEU A 366 -4.36 -7.46 -13.61
CA LEU A 366 -3.56 -8.35 -14.45
C LEU A 366 -2.73 -9.25 -13.54
N SER A 367 -3.04 -10.55 -13.54
CA SER A 367 -2.36 -11.57 -12.74
C SER A 367 -1.43 -12.41 -13.62
N PHE A 368 -0.13 -12.26 -13.42
CA PHE A 368 0.92 -13.02 -14.11
C PHE A 368 1.30 -14.23 -13.26
N VAL A 369 0.83 -15.40 -13.66
CA VAL A 369 0.78 -16.58 -12.80
C VAL A 369 1.99 -17.49 -13.01
N ASP A 370 2.77 -17.67 -11.94
CA ASP A 370 3.82 -18.68 -11.79
C ASP A 370 3.77 -19.26 -10.36
N GLU A 371 2.63 -19.88 -10.02
CA GLU A 371 2.28 -20.33 -8.67
C GLU A 371 2.56 -21.84 -8.50
N PRO A 372 3.64 -22.23 -7.80
CA PRO A 372 3.97 -23.64 -7.57
C PRO A 372 3.11 -24.31 -6.49
N GLY A 373 2.33 -23.53 -5.74
CA GLY A 373 1.50 -24.00 -4.63
C GLY A 373 1.74 -23.22 -3.33
N PHE A 374 0.99 -23.56 -2.29
CA PHE A 374 1.26 -23.05 -0.96
C PHE A 374 2.63 -23.49 -0.47
N MET A 375 3.32 -22.61 0.27
CA MET A 375 4.54 -22.98 0.96
C MET A 375 4.25 -24.09 1.96
N ILE A 376 5.08 -25.13 1.94
CA ILE A 376 4.94 -26.33 2.77
C ILE A 376 5.97 -26.35 3.91
N GLY A 377 5.74 -27.19 4.90
CA GLY A 377 6.67 -27.44 6.00
C GLY A 377 6.17 -26.90 7.35
N PRO A 378 6.86 -27.31 8.45
CA PRO A 378 6.40 -27.02 9.81
C PRO A 378 6.18 -25.54 10.12
N ASP A 379 7.05 -24.66 9.61
CA ASP A 379 6.92 -23.22 9.86
C ASP A 379 5.75 -22.60 9.09
N SER A 380 5.44 -23.12 7.91
CA SER A 380 4.27 -22.73 7.13
C SER A 380 2.97 -23.12 7.81
N GLU A 381 2.93 -24.34 8.37
CA GLU A 381 1.79 -24.83 9.17
C GLU A 381 1.58 -23.97 10.42
N LYS A 382 2.65 -23.71 11.19
CA LYS A 382 2.61 -22.83 12.37
C LYS A 382 2.17 -21.40 12.04
N ALA A 383 2.55 -20.88 10.87
CA ALA A 383 2.13 -19.56 10.40
C ALA A 383 0.67 -19.52 9.92
N GLY A 384 -0.05 -20.65 9.89
CA GLY A 384 -1.43 -20.72 9.46
C GLY A 384 -1.63 -20.43 7.98
N THR A 385 -0.69 -20.83 7.12
CA THR A 385 -0.69 -20.54 5.68
C THR A 385 -2.00 -20.94 5.02
N ILE A 386 -2.57 -22.10 5.35
CA ILE A 386 -3.85 -22.56 4.77
C ILE A 386 -5.01 -21.62 5.11
N ARG A 387 -5.10 -21.10 6.36
CA ARG A 387 -6.14 -20.15 6.74
C ARG A 387 -6.01 -18.82 5.99
N HIS A 388 -4.81 -18.27 5.94
CA HIS A 388 -4.55 -17.00 5.24
C HIS A 388 -4.76 -17.15 3.73
N GLY A 389 -4.32 -18.27 3.15
CA GLY A 389 -4.55 -18.59 1.74
C GLY A 389 -6.03 -18.70 1.40
N THR A 390 -6.79 -19.46 2.20
CA THR A 390 -8.23 -19.58 2.00
C THR A 390 -8.95 -18.24 2.17
N SER A 391 -8.50 -17.39 3.10
CA SER A 391 -9.05 -16.04 3.26
C SER A 391 -8.82 -15.16 2.01
N ALA A 392 -7.64 -15.24 1.40
CA ALA A 392 -7.34 -14.52 0.16
C ALA A 392 -8.17 -15.05 -1.02
N ILE A 393 -8.25 -16.37 -1.18
CA ILE A 393 -9.10 -17.01 -2.21
C ILE A 393 -10.56 -16.62 -2.04
N SER A 394 -11.09 -16.64 -0.80
CA SER A 394 -12.47 -16.25 -0.53
C SER A 394 -12.75 -14.79 -0.87
N ALA A 395 -11.79 -13.90 -0.61
CA ALA A 395 -11.91 -12.50 -1.02
C ALA A 395 -11.92 -12.34 -2.55
N LEU A 396 -11.07 -13.11 -3.24
CA LEU A 396 -11.03 -13.12 -4.70
C LEU A 396 -12.35 -13.61 -5.31
N MET A 397 -12.94 -14.66 -4.75
CA MET A 397 -14.24 -15.19 -5.20
C MET A 397 -15.40 -14.22 -4.98
N GLN A 398 -15.23 -13.20 -4.13
CA GLN A 398 -16.20 -12.14 -3.88
C GLN A 398 -15.84 -10.83 -4.61
N SER A 399 -14.75 -10.81 -5.37
CA SER A 399 -14.30 -9.63 -6.11
C SER A 399 -15.16 -9.41 -7.35
N GLU A 400 -15.52 -8.15 -7.59
CA GLU A 400 -16.31 -7.71 -8.74
C GLU A 400 -15.48 -6.94 -9.77
N VAL A 401 -14.14 -6.80 -9.54
CA VAL A 401 -13.29 -6.09 -10.51
C VAL A 401 -12.92 -6.99 -11.68
N PRO A 402 -12.82 -6.44 -12.88
CA PRO A 402 -12.32 -7.18 -14.04
C PRO A 402 -10.93 -7.76 -13.76
N TRP A 403 -10.76 -9.01 -14.18
CA TRP A 403 -9.54 -9.77 -13.88
C TRP A 403 -9.08 -10.53 -15.12
N ALA A 404 -7.81 -10.34 -15.51
CA ALA A 404 -7.16 -11.15 -16.52
C ALA A 404 -5.99 -11.92 -15.89
N SER A 405 -5.95 -13.22 -16.12
CA SER A 405 -4.89 -14.11 -15.65
C SER A 405 -4.05 -14.60 -16.82
N ILE A 406 -2.76 -14.41 -16.76
CA ILE A 406 -1.80 -14.84 -17.76
C ILE A 406 -0.95 -15.94 -17.14
N ILE A 407 -1.15 -17.18 -17.55
CA ILE A 407 -0.37 -18.32 -17.08
C ILE A 407 0.97 -18.29 -17.80
N ILE A 408 1.99 -17.77 -17.13
CA ILE A 408 3.33 -17.64 -17.73
C ILE A 408 4.19 -18.86 -17.48
N ARG A 409 3.99 -19.61 -16.36
CA ARG A 409 4.69 -20.86 -16.11
C ARG A 409 3.87 -21.81 -15.26
N LYS A 410 4.00 -21.83 -13.94
CA LYS A 410 3.41 -22.84 -13.04
C LYS A 410 2.03 -22.44 -12.54
N VAL A 411 1.12 -23.40 -12.44
CA VAL A 411 -0.14 -23.31 -11.70
C VAL A 411 -0.43 -24.64 -11.06
N PHE A 412 -0.13 -24.77 -9.77
CA PHE A 412 -0.29 -26.03 -9.07
C PHE A 412 -1.10 -25.90 -7.79
N GLY A 413 -1.91 -26.90 -7.50
CA GLY A 413 -2.64 -27.09 -6.26
C GLY A 413 -3.68 -25.98 -5.98
N VAL A 414 -4.09 -25.92 -4.71
CA VAL A 414 -5.16 -25.01 -4.26
C VAL A 414 -4.72 -23.54 -4.34
N ALA A 415 -3.42 -23.24 -4.14
CA ALA A 415 -2.92 -21.87 -4.22
C ALA A 415 -3.13 -21.26 -5.62
N GLY A 416 -3.13 -22.07 -6.67
CA GLY A 416 -3.44 -21.61 -8.03
C GLY A 416 -4.79 -20.88 -8.13
N ALA A 417 -5.78 -21.27 -7.31
CA ALA A 417 -7.09 -20.61 -7.30
C ALA A 417 -7.02 -19.13 -6.86
N ALA A 418 -5.96 -18.71 -6.18
CA ALA A 418 -5.75 -17.33 -5.75
C ALA A 418 -5.42 -16.35 -6.91
N HIS A 419 -5.32 -16.84 -8.13
CA HIS A 419 -4.99 -16.06 -9.33
C HIS A 419 -6.15 -15.92 -10.31
N PHE A 420 -7.27 -16.62 -10.12
CA PHE A 420 -8.39 -16.67 -11.05
C PHE A 420 -9.67 -16.18 -10.37
N ALA A 421 -10.07 -14.94 -10.68
CA ALA A 421 -11.33 -14.40 -10.22
C ALA A 421 -12.52 -15.00 -11.00
N PRO A 422 -13.75 -14.95 -10.47
CA PRO A 422 -14.96 -15.29 -11.21
C PRO A 422 -15.04 -14.50 -12.53
N ASP A 423 -15.45 -15.14 -13.60
CA ASP A 423 -15.57 -14.53 -14.94
C ASP A 423 -14.29 -13.88 -15.48
N GLY A 424 -13.12 -14.27 -14.94
CA GLY A 424 -11.83 -13.74 -15.35
C GLY A 424 -11.41 -14.21 -16.75
N TYR A 425 -10.73 -13.33 -17.50
CA TYR A 425 -10.13 -13.67 -18.79
C TYR A 425 -8.81 -14.41 -18.59
N VAL A 426 -8.66 -15.60 -19.18
CA VAL A 426 -7.50 -16.47 -18.94
C VAL A 426 -6.72 -16.69 -20.25
N LEU A 427 -5.47 -16.21 -20.24
CA LEU A 427 -4.49 -16.45 -21.29
C LEU A 427 -3.42 -17.42 -20.80
N SER A 428 -2.83 -18.17 -21.71
CA SER A 428 -1.73 -19.09 -21.42
C SER A 428 -0.56 -18.87 -22.38
N TRP A 429 0.66 -19.01 -21.86
CA TRP A 429 1.87 -19.06 -22.67
C TRP A 429 2.27 -20.50 -22.96
N PRO A 430 3.09 -20.75 -24.03
CA PRO A 430 3.62 -22.09 -24.32
C PRO A 430 4.50 -22.68 -23.20
N SER A 431 5.00 -21.86 -22.29
CA SER A 431 5.78 -22.24 -21.10
C SER A 431 4.93 -22.67 -19.90
N ALA A 432 3.60 -22.61 -20.01
CA ALA A 432 2.68 -22.93 -18.92
C ALA A 432 2.69 -24.43 -18.56
N GLU A 433 2.67 -24.69 -17.26
CA GLU A 433 2.54 -26.04 -16.68
C GLU A 433 1.50 -26.02 -15.57
N THR A 434 0.55 -26.92 -15.64
CA THR A 434 -0.58 -26.92 -14.71
C THR A 434 -0.89 -28.32 -14.19
N GLY A 435 -1.33 -28.43 -12.94
CA GLY A 435 -1.67 -29.73 -12.35
C GLY A 435 -2.05 -29.63 -10.87
N THR A 436 -2.31 -30.78 -10.25
CA THR A 436 -2.59 -30.86 -8.82
C THR A 436 -1.34 -30.73 -7.95
N LEU A 437 -0.22 -31.24 -8.44
CA LEU A 437 1.09 -31.20 -7.78
C LEU A 437 2.17 -30.83 -8.79
N PRO A 438 3.23 -30.14 -8.40
CA PRO A 438 4.44 -29.99 -9.21
C PRO A 438 4.94 -31.35 -9.67
N VAL A 439 5.46 -31.43 -10.92
CA VAL A 439 5.87 -32.68 -11.56
C VAL A 439 6.83 -33.48 -10.67
N GLU A 440 7.81 -32.80 -10.07
CA GLU A 440 8.82 -33.43 -9.21
C GLU A 440 8.18 -34.10 -7.97
N GLY A 441 7.27 -33.41 -7.31
CA GLY A 441 6.53 -33.93 -6.15
C GLY A 441 5.56 -35.04 -6.54
N GLY A 442 4.86 -34.87 -7.67
CA GLY A 442 3.95 -35.87 -8.22
C GLY A 442 4.66 -37.17 -8.54
N VAL A 443 5.81 -37.12 -9.22
CA VAL A 443 6.62 -38.30 -9.56
C VAL A 443 7.16 -38.98 -8.31
N ALA A 444 7.69 -38.22 -7.34
CA ALA A 444 8.24 -38.77 -6.11
C ALA A 444 7.19 -39.54 -5.27
N ILE A 445 5.92 -39.14 -5.32
CA ILE A 445 4.83 -39.79 -4.57
C ILE A 445 4.25 -40.95 -5.40
N ALA A 446 3.85 -40.68 -6.63
CA ALA A 446 3.10 -41.66 -7.44
C ALA A 446 3.95 -42.85 -7.89
N PHE A 447 5.25 -42.64 -8.13
CA PHE A 447 6.16 -43.62 -8.70
C PHE A 447 7.28 -44.06 -7.73
N LYS A 448 7.09 -43.81 -6.43
CA LYS A 448 8.11 -44.10 -5.39
C LYS A 448 8.70 -45.51 -5.53
N LYS A 449 7.82 -46.53 -5.58
CA LYS A 449 8.25 -47.94 -5.68
C LYS A 449 8.95 -48.27 -6.99
N GLU A 450 8.52 -47.66 -8.08
CA GLU A 450 9.09 -47.87 -9.42
C GLU A 450 10.51 -47.27 -9.51
N ILE A 451 10.71 -46.11 -8.88
CA ILE A 451 12.02 -45.46 -8.79
C ILE A 451 12.97 -46.26 -7.90
N GLU A 452 12.49 -46.68 -6.70
CA GLU A 452 13.31 -47.43 -5.73
C GLU A 452 13.76 -48.80 -6.27
N ASN A 453 12.99 -49.40 -7.16
CA ASN A 453 13.28 -50.72 -7.75
C ASN A 453 14.01 -50.66 -9.12
N ALA A 454 14.33 -49.48 -9.63
CA ALA A 454 15.01 -49.32 -10.90
C ALA A 454 16.52 -49.52 -10.74
N ASP A 455 17.19 -50.06 -11.77
CA ASP A 455 18.66 -50.22 -11.82
C ASP A 455 19.38 -48.86 -11.65
N ASP A 456 18.83 -47.79 -12.22
CA ASP A 456 19.26 -46.40 -11.99
C ASP A 456 18.07 -45.56 -11.56
N PRO A 457 17.88 -45.36 -10.24
CA PRO A 457 16.75 -44.58 -9.69
C PRO A 457 16.74 -43.11 -10.17
N GLU A 458 17.91 -42.51 -10.38
CA GLU A 458 17.99 -41.10 -10.82
C GLU A 458 17.60 -40.95 -12.30
N GLN A 459 18.04 -41.86 -13.16
CA GLN A 459 17.63 -41.87 -14.57
C GLN A 459 16.12 -42.13 -14.67
N LYS A 460 15.62 -43.12 -13.95
CA LYS A 460 14.18 -43.44 -13.93
C LYS A 460 13.32 -42.28 -13.48
N ARG A 461 13.76 -41.55 -12.45
CA ARG A 461 13.07 -40.35 -11.98
C ARG A 461 13.01 -39.30 -13.07
N ARG A 462 14.11 -38.99 -13.77
CA ARG A 462 14.16 -38.00 -14.85
C ARG A 462 13.21 -38.37 -15.99
N GLU A 463 13.20 -39.65 -16.40
CA GLU A 463 12.31 -40.14 -17.47
C GLU A 463 10.83 -39.93 -17.10
N LEU A 464 10.46 -40.23 -15.86
CA LEU A 464 9.12 -40.05 -15.35
C LEU A 464 8.73 -38.57 -15.22
N GLU A 465 9.65 -37.72 -14.75
CA GLU A 465 9.45 -36.27 -14.71
C GLU A 465 9.25 -35.68 -16.10
N GLU A 466 10.04 -36.08 -17.09
CA GLU A 466 9.88 -35.64 -18.48
C GLU A 466 8.58 -36.14 -19.10
N SER A 467 8.18 -37.37 -18.81
CA SER A 467 6.92 -37.93 -19.29
C SER A 467 5.70 -37.18 -18.72
N LEU A 468 5.73 -36.88 -17.42
CA LEU A 468 4.66 -36.15 -16.77
C LEU A 468 4.64 -34.68 -17.21
N ALA A 469 5.81 -34.05 -17.40
CA ALA A 469 5.92 -32.70 -17.94
C ALA A 469 5.29 -32.55 -19.33
N ARG A 470 5.51 -33.52 -20.21
CA ARG A 470 4.83 -33.53 -21.53
C ARG A 470 3.31 -33.55 -21.43
N ARG A 471 2.75 -34.26 -20.45
CA ARG A 471 1.29 -34.31 -20.20
C ARG A 471 0.75 -33.01 -19.61
N SER A 472 1.59 -32.22 -18.96
CA SER A 472 1.25 -30.92 -18.36
C SER A 472 1.33 -29.76 -19.39
N SER A 473 1.57 -30.06 -20.67
CA SER A 473 1.64 -29.09 -21.76
C SER A 473 0.37 -28.24 -21.88
N PRO A 474 0.47 -26.94 -22.20
CA PRO A 474 -0.68 -26.06 -22.34
C PRO A 474 -1.54 -26.33 -23.58
N PHE A 475 -1.00 -27.01 -24.62
CA PHE A 475 -1.71 -27.24 -25.88
C PHE A 475 -3.01 -28.06 -25.72
N PRO A 476 -3.02 -29.24 -25.09
CA PRO A 476 -4.26 -29.98 -24.85
C PRO A 476 -5.30 -29.22 -24.05
N ARG A 477 -4.86 -28.31 -23.18
CA ARG A 477 -5.77 -27.44 -22.41
C ARG A 477 -6.42 -26.37 -23.27
N ALA A 478 -5.68 -25.78 -24.17
CA ALA A 478 -6.23 -24.84 -25.13
C ALA A 478 -7.18 -25.52 -26.11
N GLU A 479 -6.81 -26.73 -26.61
CA GLU A 479 -7.61 -27.54 -27.52
C GLU A 479 -8.96 -27.95 -26.90
N ASN A 480 -9.03 -28.21 -25.61
CA ASN A 480 -10.28 -28.53 -24.93
C ASN A 480 -10.97 -27.31 -24.27
N PHE A 481 -10.55 -26.10 -24.60
CA PHE A 481 -11.09 -24.84 -24.11
C PHE A 481 -10.99 -24.65 -22.59
N SER A 482 -9.94 -25.15 -21.94
CA SER A 482 -9.69 -24.93 -20.51
C SER A 482 -9.01 -23.58 -20.22
N VAL A 483 -8.62 -22.84 -21.24
CA VAL A 483 -8.18 -21.43 -21.21
C VAL A 483 -8.82 -20.71 -22.39
N HIS A 484 -8.98 -19.41 -22.32
CA HIS A 484 -9.58 -18.65 -23.43
C HIS A 484 -8.69 -18.67 -24.66
N GLU A 485 -7.39 -18.43 -24.48
CA GLU A 485 -6.42 -18.47 -25.58
C GLU A 485 -5.04 -18.96 -25.10
N LEU A 486 -4.39 -19.75 -25.94
CA LEU A 486 -2.94 -19.99 -25.89
C LEU A 486 -2.29 -19.03 -26.87
N ILE A 487 -1.44 -18.14 -26.38
CA ILE A 487 -0.93 -17.01 -27.15
C ILE A 487 0.59 -17.05 -27.34
N ASP A 488 1.08 -16.41 -28.40
CA ASP A 488 2.49 -16.02 -28.48
C ASP A 488 2.78 -15.02 -27.36
N PRO A 489 3.83 -15.21 -26.53
CA PRO A 489 4.18 -14.29 -25.46
C PRO A 489 4.30 -12.83 -25.90
N ARG A 490 4.70 -12.57 -27.14
CA ARG A 490 4.83 -11.24 -27.74
C ARG A 490 3.49 -10.53 -27.96
N ASP A 491 2.40 -11.28 -28.07
CA ASP A 491 1.06 -10.74 -28.25
C ASP A 491 0.37 -10.37 -26.92
N THR A 492 1.02 -10.66 -25.79
CA THR A 492 0.42 -10.44 -24.45
C THR A 492 -0.08 -9.00 -24.28
N ARG A 493 0.77 -8.00 -24.60
CA ARG A 493 0.38 -6.59 -24.50
C ARG A 493 -0.86 -6.28 -25.34
N LYS A 494 -0.87 -6.68 -26.59
CA LYS A 494 -1.99 -6.47 -27.53
C LYS A 494 -3.27 -7.09 -27.00
N LYS A 495 -3.25 -8.36 -26.62
CA LYS A 495 -4.41 -9.10 -26.10
C LYS A 495 -5.00 -8.48 -24.83
N LEU A 496 -4.15 -8.05 -23.93
CA LEU A 496 -4.59 -7.39 -22.70
C LEU A 496 -5.19 -6.00 -22.96
N ILE A 497 -4.68 -5.26 -23.95
CA ILE A 497 -5.27 -3.97 -24.35
C ILE A 497 -6.63 -4.19 -25.01
N GLU A 498 -6.77 -5.16 -25.91
CA GLU A 498 -8.05 -5.53 -26.52
C GLU A 498 -9.10 -5.89 -25.46
N TRP A 499 -8.71 -6.69 -24.46
CA TRP A 499 -9.56 -7.02 -23.33
C TRP A 499 -9.93 -5.78 -22.48
N LEU A 500 -8.99 -4.88 -22.20
CA LEU A 500 -9.26 -3.64 -21.46
C LEU A 500 -10.23 -2.72 -22.18
N ASP A 501 -10.14 -2.61 -23.51
CA ASP A 501 -11.06 -1.78 -24.29
C ASP A 501 -12.51 -2.25 -24.12
N LEU A 502 -12.75 -3.57 -24.25
CA LEU A 502 -14.09 -4.15 -24.04
C LEU A 502 -14.64 -3.84 -22.64
N ILE A 503 -13.78 -3.93 -21.61
CA ILE A 503 -14.17 -3.63 -20.25
C ILE A 503 -14.51 -2.16 -20.06
N ILE A 504 -13.70 -1.25 -20.61
CA ILE A 504 -13.91 0.20 -20.47
C ILE A 504 -15.23 0.61 -21.14
N GLU A 505 -15.54 0.05 -22.33
CA GLU A 505 -16.79 0.33 -23.04
C GLU A 505 -18.04 -0.15 -22.29
N THR A 506 -17.93 -1.26 -21.60
CA THR A 506 -19.08 -1.91 -20.96
C THR A 506 -19.24 -1.56 -19.49
N ARG A 507 -18.17 -1.13 -18.83
CA ARG A 507 -18.14 -0.91 -17.38
C ARG A 507 -18.76 0.43 -17.00
N LYS A 508 -19.69 0.37 -16.04
CA LYS A 508 -20.30 1.56 -15.42
C LYS A 508 -19.64 1.83 -14.06
N PRO A 509 -19.55 3.11 -13.62
CA PRO A 509 -19.20 3.43 -12.25
C PRO A 509 -20.15 2.71 -11.27
N PRO A 510 -19.66 2.27 -10.12
CA PRO A 510 -20.52 1.61 -9.13
C PRO A 510 -21.58 2.59 -8.62
N VAL A 511 -22.79 2.08 -8.41
CA VAL A 511 -23.88 2.81 -7.78
C VAL A 511 -23.75 2.65 -6.28
N ASP A 512 -23.98 3.72 -5.54
CA ASP A 512 -23.83 3.93 -4.09
C ASP A 512 -23.98 2.66 -3.22
N LYS A 513 -22.93 1.86 -3.15
CA LYS A 513 -22.85 0.64 -2.35
C LYS A 513 -21.64 0.76 -1.45
N PHE A 514 -21.89 0.97 -0.16
CA PHE A 514 -20.82 0.92 0.83
C PHE A 514 -20.17 -0.47 0.79
N LYS A 515 -18.91 -0.51 0.42
CA LYS A 515 -18.11 -1.74 0.45
C LYS A 515 -17.53 -1.95 1.85
N THR A 516 -17.33 -3.20 2.22
CA THR A 516 -16.69 -3.56 3.48
C THR A 516 -15.35 -2.87 3.63
N THR A 517 -15.07 -2.43 4.86
CA THR A 517 -13.80 -1.79 5.20
C THR A 517 -12.63 -2.70 4.86
N MET A 518 -11.67 -2.18 4.10
CA MET A 518 -10.39 -2.82 3.88
C MET A 518 -9.67 -3.05 5.22
N LEU A 519 -9.06 -4.20 5.40
CA LEU A 519 -8.17 -4.45 6.52
C LEU A 519 -6.90 -3.59 6.35
N PRO A 520 -6.48 -2.89 7.39
CA PRO A 520 -5.28 -2.08 7.35
C PRO A 520 -4.00 -2.90 7.20
#